data_7f9e2a13263e671b4f5372959117b114
#
_entry.id   7f9e2a13263e671b4f5372959117b114
#
_cell.length_a   1.000
_cell.length_b   1.000
_cell.length_c   1.000
_cell.angle_alpha   90.00
_cell.angle_beta   90.00
_cell.angle_gamma   90.00
#
_symmetry.space_group_name_H-M   'P 1'
#
loop_
_entity.id
_entity.type
_entity.pdbx_description
1 polymer ?
#
loop_
_entity_poly.entity_id
_entity_poly.type
_entity_poly.pdbx_seq_one_letter_code
_entity_poly.pdbx_strand_id
1 'polypeptide(L)'
;MCWIAIILLICLTLFLVWASADVGGNIYLKSLCRGDRADKLVTLTFDDGPDEVMTPKVLDVLQKHDIKATFFVIGSKVEKFPHIAKRIVAEGHTIANHTYSHKATFPMS
;
A
#
# COMPACT_ATOMS: atom_id res chain seq x y z
N MET A 1 -41.78 19.21 7.51
CA MET A 1 -40.34 19.54 7.80
C MET A 1 -39.50 18.29 8.09
N CYS A 2 -39.95 17.34 8.90
CA CYS A 2 -39.15 16.13 9.22
C CYS A 2 -38.79 15.26 8.01
N TRP A 3 -39.66 15.12 7.02
CA TRP A 3 -39.37 14.33 5.81
C TRP A 3 -38.23 14.87 4.96
N ILE A 4 -38.09 16.19 4.86
CA ILE A 4 -37.00 16.83 4.12
C ILE A 4 -35.66 16.52 4.80
N ALA A 5 -35.61 16.61 6.14
CA ALA A 5 -34.41 16.28 6.90
C ALA A 5 -34.01 14.80 6.73
N ILE A 6 -34.99 13.89 6.73
CA ILE A 6 -34.76 12.45 6.52
C ILE A 6 -34.20 12.19 5.10
N ILE A 7 -34.79 12.82 4.08
CA ILE A 7 -34.30 12.69 2.69
C ILE A 7 -32.89 13.20 2.55
N LEU A 8 -32.58 14.38 3.14
CA LEU A 8 -31.22 14.92 3.12
C LEU A 8 -30.21 14.01 3.80
N LEU A 9 -30.59 13.42 4.94
CA LEU A 9 -29.72 12.47 5.65
C LEU A 9 -29.45 11.21 4.81
N ILE A 10 -30.50 10.68 4.17
CA ILE A 10 -30.36 9.51 3.28
C ILE A 10 -29.45 9.85 2.10
N CYS A 11 -29.66 11.00 1.45
CA CYS A 11 -28.80 11.43 0.34
C CYS A 11 -27.34 11.59 0.78
N LEU A 12 -27.11 12.19 1.94
CA LEU A 12 -25.76 12.36 2.48
C LEU A 12 -25.08 11.00 2.77
N THR A 13 -25.81 10.07 3.41
CA THR A 13 -25.26 8.74 3.70
C THR A 13 -24.93 7.97 2.41
N LEU A 14 -25.83 7.99 1.43
CA LEU A 14 -25.58 7.36 0.12
C LEU A 14 -24.38 7.99 -0.60
N PHE A 15 -24.25 9.31 -0.55
CA PHE A 15 -23.09 10.02 -1.10
C PHE A 15 -21.79 9.60 -0.41
N LEU A 16 -21.78 9.55 0.92
CA LEU A 16 -20.57 9.15 1.68
C LEU A 16 -20.19 7.69 1.40
N VAL A 17 -21.17 6.78 1.30
CA VAL A 17 -20.91 5.38 0.94
C VAL A 17 -20.34 5.29 -0.47
N TRP A 18 -20.94 5.97 -1.45
CA TRP A 18 -20.43 6.00 -2.82
C TRP A 18 -19.03 6.59 -2.89
N ALA A 19 -18.79 7.73 -2.25
CA ALA A 19 -17.49 8.39 -2.20
C ALA A 19 -16.39 7.54 -1.56
N SER A 20 -16.75 6.70 -0.58
CA SER A 20 -15.82 5.77 0.08
C SER A 20 -15.54 4.51 -0.75
N ALA A 21 -16.47 4.11 -1.62
CA ALA A 21 -16.33 2.95 -2.50
C ALA A 21 -15.55 3.27 -3.79
N ASP A 22 -15.53 4.53 -4.21
CA ASP A 22 -14.83 4.95 -5.44
C ASP A 22 -13.34 5.18 -5.18
N VAL A 23 -12.53 4.13 -5.34
CA VAL A 23 -11.08 4.15 -5.13
C VAL A 23 -10.35 5.13 -6.06
N GLY A 24 -10.92 5.43 -7.22
CA GLY A 24 -10.32 6.35 -8.22
C GLY A 24 -10.86 7.77 -8.19
N GLY A 25 -11.89 8.04 -7.39
CA GLY A 25 -12.64 9.31 -7.45
C GLY A 25 -11.94 10.52 -6.87
N ASN A 26 -10.85 10.35 -6.12
CA ASN A 26 -10.08 11.43 -5.49
C ASN A 26 -10.94 12.43 -4.67
N ILE A 27 -12.05 11.97 -4.08
CA ILE A 27 -13.02 12.82 -3.38
C ILE A 27 -12.43 13.29 -2.05
N TYR A 28 -11.83 12.38 -1.28
CA TYR A 28 -11.23 12.69 0.03
C TYR A 28 -9.76 13.04 -0.05
N LEU A 29 -9.01 12.30 -0.87
CA LEU A 29 -7.57 12.45 -1.03
C LEU A 29 -7.20 12.27 -2.50
N LYS A 30 -6.32 13.13 -3.00
CA LYS A 30 -5.75 12.98 -4.33
C LYS A 30 -4.67 11.90 -4.28
N SER A 31 -4.92 10.75 -4.87
CA SER A 31 -3.99 9.64 -4.92
C SER A 31 -3.72 9.18 -6.36
N LEU A 32 -2.53 8.65 -6.59
CA LEU A 32 -2.15 8.05 -7.87
C LEU A 32 -2.61 6.59 -7.87
N CYS A 33 -3.76 6.32 -8.46
CA CYS A 33 -4.36 4.97 -8.50
C CYS A 33 -4.02 4.18 -9.76
N ARG A 34 -3.45 4.84 -10.79
CA ARG A 34 -3.12 4.22 -12.09
C ARG A 34 -1.89 4.88 -12.68
N GLY A 35 -1.02 4.08 -13.31
CA GLY A 35 0.02 4.55 -14.21
C GLY A 35 -0.50 4.78 -15.64
N ASP A 36 0.34 5.33 -16.51
CA ASP A 36 0.02 5.43 -17.93
C ASP A 36 0.11 4.05 -18.58
N ARG A 37 -0.96 3.64 -19.27
CA ARG A 37 -1.02 2.34 -19.96
C ARG A 37 -0.18 2.32 -21.25
N ALA A 38 0.19 3.48 -21.77
CA ALA A 38 0.98 3.59 -23.01
C ALA A 38 2.41 3.05 -22.84
N ASP A 39 2.96 3.10 -21.63
CA ASP A 39 4.38 2.79 -21.37
C ASP A 39 4.69 1.30 -21.30
N LYS A 40 3.69 0.40 -21.30
CA LYS A 40 3.87 -1.06 -21.16
C LYS A 40 4.79 -1.46 -20.00
N LEU A 41 4.77 -0.69 -18.92
CA LEU A 41 5.60 -0.90 -17.74
C LEU A 41 4.88 -1.82 -16.74
N VAL A 42 5.65 -2.67 -16.08
CA VAL A 42 5.20 -3.51 -14.96
C VAL A 42 5.98 -3.11 -13.72
N THR A 43 5.29 -2.86 -12.63
CA THR A 43 5.91 -2.60 -11.33
C THR A 43 5.77 -3.85 -10.46
N LEU A 44 6.90 -4.34 -9.93
CA LEU A 44 6.89 -5.43 -8.96
C LEU A 44 6.75 -4.87 -7.55
N THR A 45 5.83 -5.43 -6.79
CA THR A 45 5.62 -5.11 -5.38
C THR A 45 5.64 -6.37 -4.53
N PHE A 46 6.19 -6.27 -3.33
CA PHE A 46 6.25 -7.34 -2.34
C PHE A 46 5.71 -6.82 -1.02
N ASP A 47 4.69 -7.49 -0.51
CA ASP A 47 4.02 -7.12 0.73
C ASP A 47 4.48 -8.01 1.90
N ASP A 48 4.16 -7.59 3.13
CA ASP A 48 4.34 -8.37 4.36
C ASP A 48 5.78 -8.65 4.80
N GLY A 49 6.78 -8.09 4.11
CA GLY A 49 8.18 -8.24 4.50
C GLY A 49 8.65 -7.31 5.64
N PRO A 50 9.94 -7.34 5.97
CA PRO A 50 10.92 -8.32 5.52
C PRO A 50 10.78 -9.68 6.21
N ASP A 51 11.20 -10.73 5.51
CA ASP A 51 11.37 -12.10 6.03
C ASP A 51 12.85 -12.47 6.02
N GLU A 52 13.29 -13.23 7.05
CA GLU A 52 14.71 -13.56 7.24
C GLU A 52 15.28 -14.44 6.11
N VAL A 53 14.46 -15.31 5.54
CA VAL A 53 14.88 -16.30 4.54
C VAL A 53 14.46 -15.89 3.13
N MET A 54 13.22 -15.46 2.96
CA MET A 54 12.66 -15.25 1.63
C MET A 54 13.07 -13.88 1.04
N THR A 55 13.09 -12.83 1.85
CA THR A 55 13.45 -11.49 1.33
C THR A 55 14.86 -11.45 0.76
N PRO A 56 15.91 -12.00 1.40
CA PRO A 56 17.24 -12.07 0.79
C PRO A 56 17.27 -12.82 -0.55
N LYS A 57 16.54 -13.93 -0.67
CA LYS A 57 16.47 -14.70 -1.93
C LYS A 57 15.80 -13.90 -3.06
N VAL A 58 14.74 -13.16 -2.73
CA VAL A 58 14.08 -12.25 -3.69
C VAL A 58 15.05 -11.16 -4.14
N LEU A 59 15.79 -10.55 -3.22
CA LEU A 59 16.79 -9.53 -3.52
C LEU A 59 17.90 -10.07 -4.44
N ASP A 60 18.39 -11.27 -4.18
CA ASP A 60 19.39 -11.93 -5.04
C ASP A 60 18.88 -12.12 -6.48
N VAL A 61 17.61 -12.51 -6.65
CA VAL A 61 16.98 -12.67 -7.97
C VAL A 61 16.82 -11.32 -8.66
N LEU A 62 16.32 -10.30 -7.94
CA LEU A 62 16.16 -8.95 -8.49
C LEU A 62 17.49 -8.36 -8.93
N GLN A 63 18.54 -8.53 -8.12
CA GLN A 63 19.91 -8.10 -8.45
C GLN A 63 20.44 -8.79 -9.70
N LYS A 64 20.27 -10.12 -9.80
CA LYS A 64 20.70 -10.90 -10.98
C LYS A 64 20.09 -10.41 -12.28
N HIS A 65 18.87 -9.89 -12.24
CA HIS A 65 18.14 -9.41 -13.42
C HIS A 65 18.15 -7.88 -13.56
N ASP A 66 18.85 -7.16 -12.68
CA ASP A 66 18.88 -5.69 -12.60
C ASP A 66 17.47 -5.06 -12.55
N ILE A 67 16.57 -5.69 -11.78
CA ILE A 67 15.18 -5.24 -11.61
C ILE A 67 15.03 -4.53 -10.27
N LYS A 68 14.35 -3.37 -10.27
CA LYS A 68 13.97 -2.66 -9.06
C LYS A 68 12.51 -2.95 -8.71
N ALA A 69 12.21 -2.97 -7.42
CA ALA A 69 10.89 -3.30 -6.89
C ALA A 69 10.53 -2.39 -5.71
N THR A 70 9.26 -2.42 -5.31
CA THR A 70 8.76 -1.76 -4.10
C THR A 70 8.41 -2.81 -3.05
N PHE A 71 8.90 -2.62 -1.83
CA PHE A 71 8.63 -3.50 -0.69
C PHE A 71 7.75 -2.76 0.31
N PHE A 72 6.50 -3.21 0.46
CA PHE A 72 5.59 -2.75 1.50
C PHE A 72 5.87 -3.53 2.78
N VAL A 73 6.60 -2.90 3.70
CA VAL A 73 7.17 -3.57 4.87
C VAL A 73 6.34 -3.35 6.12
N ILE A 74 6.25 -4.38 6.96
CA ILE A 74 5.62 -4.33 8.28
C ILE A 74 6.63 -3.80 9.29
N GLY A 75 6.28 -2.73 10.02
CA GLY A 75 7.19 -2.05 10.95
C GLY A 75 7.83 -2.98 11.98
N SER A 76 7.05 -3.86 12.62
CA SER A 76 7.55 -4.83 13.59
C SER A 76 8.57 -5.82 12.99
N LYS A 77 8.44 -6.17 11.72
CA LYS A 77 9.42 -7.01 11.01
C LYS A 77 10.68 -6.25 10.63
N VAL A 78 10.56 -4.95 10.32
CA VAL A 78 11.72 -4.09 10.11
C VAL A 78 12.55 -3.97 11.37
N GLU A 79 11.94 -3.81 12.54
CA GLU A 79 12.63 -3.81 13.83
C GLU A 79 13.34 -5.13 14.12
N LYS A 80 12.72 -6.25 13.75
CA LYS A 80 13.28 -7.58 13.93
C LYS A 80 14.44 -7.89 12.97
N PHE A 81 14.35 -7.40 11.73
CA PHE A 81 15.33 -7.66 10.66
C PHE A 81 15.86 -6.37 10.01
N PRO A 82 16.45 -5.44 10.79
CA PRO A 82 16.87 -4.14 10.28
C PRO A 82 17.95 -4.21 9.20
N HIS A 83 18.79 -5.25 9.23
CA HIS A 83 19.81 -5.47 8.21
C HIS A 83 19.22 -5.78 6.83
N ILE A 84 18.08 -6.50 6.78
CA ILE A 84 17.39 -6.79 5.52
C ILE A 84 16.74 -5.52 4.96
N ALA A 85 16.09 -4.72 5.81
CA ALA A 85 15.53 -3.44 5.39
C ALA A 85 16.62 -2.49 4.84
N LYS A 86 17.79 -2.43 5.49
CA LYS A 86 18.94 -1.68 4.97
C LYS A 86 19.42 -2.21 3.63
N ARG A 87 19.45 -3.52 3.43
CA ARG A 87 19.82 -4.15 2.17
C ARG A 87 18.86 -3.78 1.04
N ILE A 88 17.54 -3.80 1.30
CA ILE A 88 16.51 -3.37 0.32
C ILE A 88 16.82 -1.97 -0.21
N VAL A 89 17.11 -1.02 0.69
CA VAL A 89 17.44 0.36 0.31
C VAL A 89 18.78 0.46 -0.41
N ALA A 90 19.81 -0.21 0.11
CA ALA A 90 21.16 -0.19 -0.46
C ALA A 90 21.20 -0.73 -1.89
N GLU A 91 20.36 -1.70 -2.23
CA GLU A 91 20.23 -2.26 -3.58
C GLU A 91 19.33 -1.41 -4.49
N GLY A 92 18.83 -0.24 -4.03
CA GLY A 92 18.08 0.72 -4.83
C GLY A 92 16.60 0.39 -5.01
N HIS A 93 16.03 -0.45 -4.14
CA HIS A 93 14.60 -0.70 -4.09
C HIS A 93 13.87 0.35 -3.26
N THR A 94 12.56 0.48 -3.47
CA THR A 94 11.71 1.39 -2.69
C THR A 94 11.15 0.65 -1.47
N ILE A 95 11.20 1.28 -0.29
CA ILE A 95 10.46 0.82 0.89
C ILE A 95 9.20 1.68 1.04
N ALA A 96 8.07 1.02 1.25
CA ALA A 96 6.78 1.63 1.55
C ALA A 96 6.18 1.05 2.83
N ASN A 97 5.26 1.77 3.44
CA ASN A 97 4.63 1.38 4.70
C ASN A 97 3.52 0.34 4.48
N HIS A 98 3.54 -0.75 5.26
CA HIS A 98 2.48 -1.74 5.32
C HIS A 98 1.96 -1.96 6.74
N THR A 99 1.71 -0.87 7.46
CA THR A 99 1.36 -0.84 8.89
C THR A 99 2.48 -1.33 9.82
N TYR A 100 2.31 -1.13 11.12
CA TYR A 100 3.30 -1.62 12.08
C TYR A 100 3.08 -3.09 12.46
N SER A 101 1.85 -3.50 12.73
CA SER A 101 1.51 -4.82 13.28
C SER A 101 0.70 -5.71 12.33
N HIS A 102 0.31 -5.21 11.16
CA HIS A 102 -0.53 -5.90 10.17
C HIS A 102 -1.81 -6.51 10.78
N LYS A 103 -2.44 -5.80 11.70
CA LYS A 103 -3.73 -6.25 12.28
C LYS A 103 -4.87 -5.96 11.32
N ALA A 104 -5.76 -6.94 11.11
CA ALA A 104 -6.92 -6.80 10.24
C ALA A 104 -8.05 -5.97 10.83
N THR A 105 -7.95 -5.57 12.11
CA THR A 105 -9.00 -4.84 12.84
C THR A 105 -8.64 -3.37 13.00
N PHE A 106 -9.61 -2.50 12.79
CA PHE A 106 -9.50 -1.07 13.10
C PHE A 106 -9.68 -0.82 14.61
N PRO A 107 -8.92 0.10 15.25
CA PRO A 107 -7.87 0.92 14.66
C PRO A 107 -6.56 0.15 14.44
N MET A 108 -5.98 0.33 13.27
CA MET A 108 -4.64 -0.22 12.96
C MET A 108 -3.55 0.66 13.59
N SER A 109 -2.65 0.05 14.30
CA SER A 109 -1.47 0.70 14.91
C SER A 109 -0.20 0.34 14.15
#